data_13b388139fc172803c0bd5205dc44fb5
#
_entry.id   13b388139fc172803c0bd5205dc44fb5
#
_cell.length_a   1.000
_cell.length_b   1.000
_cell.length_c   1.000
_cell.angle_alpha   90.00
_cell.angle_beta   90.00
_cell.angle_gamma   90.00
#
_symmetry.space_group_name_H-M   'P 1'
#
loop_
_entity.id
_entity.type
_entity.pdbx_description
1 polymer ?
#
loop_
_entity_poly.entity_id
_entity_poly.type
_entity_poly.pdbx_seq_one_letter_code
_entity_poly.pdbx_strand_id
1 'polypeptide(L)'
;MSYSFLKESKLYIEYGGSKYRIYTTTAISFSQTFAEDSYPVKTLHDQSKMLAGTTITKANPAQFSFTVPLTAEKDESIVMDLITDLVATSDSDIETQQLKSFNIYVQTGSSTFKVESCVITGANFSFSQLEQFKVEIEGQGTKLSRIGNESYNLGVIQSESPTRTPLLIYPEVTVDSLNMTSIISVSVQIQNNVDWTPFETLHSSLDVTNSSNAMFPSAYVVSERIVSGTINQYQTDNNITQFDDFSTNSNINVLAKKKDGTTFWAIQINPGMYTARMNVADVYNQAYDFRSTDNTALGTRITTYS
;
A
#
# COMPACT_ATOMS: atom_id res chain seq x y z
N MET A 1 5.75 27.35 23.38
CA MET A 1 5.69 26.48 22.18
C MET A 1 5.31 25.09 22.66
N SER A 2 4.27 24.51 22.09
CA SER A 2 3.87 23.12 22.40
C SER A 2 4.34 22.25 21.23
N TYR A 3 5.06 21.17 21.51
CA TYR A 3 5.47 20.18 20.52
C TYR A 3 4.44 19.05 20.51
N SER A 4 4.06 18.59 19.31
CA SER A 4 3.21 17.41 19.14
C SER A 4 4.10 16.16 19.10
N PHE A 5 3.79 15.16 19.91
CA PHE A 5 4.53 13.90 19.97
C PHE A 5 3.80 12.80 19.22
N LEU A 6 4.54 11.86 18.66
CA LEU A 6 3.99 10.67 17.97
C LEU A 6 2.98 9.91 18.85
N LYS A 7 3.23 9.80 20.15
CA LYS A 7 2.35 9.12 21.11
C LYS A 7 0.95 9.75 21.23
N GLU A 8 0.81 11.02 20.84
CA GLU A 8 -0.45 11.76 20.85
C GLU A 8 -1.17 11.70 19.51
N SER A 9 -0.51 11.19 18.48
CA SER A 9 -1.08 11.10 17.14
C SER A 9 -2.03 9.92 17.03
N LYS A 10 -3.17 10.16 16.38
CA LYS A 10 -4.19 9.15 16.09
C LYS A 10 -4.44 9.13 14.59
N LEU A 11 -4.37 7.93 14.01
CA LEU A 11 -4.67 7.69 12.61
C LEU A 11 -6.11 7.17 12.49
N TYR A 12 -6.87 7.78 11.60
CA TYR A 12 -8.21 7.31 11.24
C TYR A 12 -8.31 7.15 9.74
N ILE A 13 -8.92 6.05 9.30
CA ILE A 13 -9.33 5.81 7.93
C ILE A 13 -10.84 6.00 7.86
N GLU A 14 -11.31 6.83 6.92
CA GLU A 14 -12.73 7.01 6.65
C GLU A 14 -13.08 6.32 5.34
N TYR A 15 -13.98 5.34 5.44
CA TYR A 15 -14.48 4.59 4.30
C TYR A 15 -15.98 4.29 4.49
N GLY A 16 -16.78 4.47 3.43
CA GLY A 16 -18.21 4.17 3.49
C GLY A 16 -19.00 4.95 4.55
N GLY A 17 -18.54 6.16 4.91
CA GLY A 17 -19.17 7.00 5.95
C GLY A 17 -18.81 6.63 7.39
N SER A 18 -18.01 5.60 7.60
CA SER A 18 -17.51 5.17 8.91
C SER A 18 -16.03 5.50 9.06
N LYS A 19 -15.60 5.78 10.29
CA LYS A 19 -14.19 6.01 10.63
C LYS A 19 -13.65 4.87 11.47
N TYR A 20 -12.49 4.40 11.07
CA TYR A 20 -11.76 3.31 11.71
C TYR A 20 -10.47 3.86 12.29
N ARG A 21 -10.23 3.66 13.56
CA ARG A 21 -8.96 4.00 14.17
C ARG A 21 -7.94 2.93 13.86
N ILE A 22 -6.80 3.34 13.32
CA ILE A 22 -5.70 2.43 12.97
C ILE A 22 -4.51 2.71 13.88
N TYR A 23 -3.93 1.64 14.41
CA TYR A 23 -2.71 1.71 15.19
C TYR A 23 -1.52 1.37 14.29
N THR A 24 -0.47 2.15 14.39
CA THR A 24 0.73 1.99 13.58
C THR A 24 1.93 1.68 14.46
N THR A 25 2.85 0.88 13.94
CA THR A 25 4.13 0.57 14.63
C THR A 25 5.23 1.56 14.27
N THR A 26 5.08 2.26 13.14
CA THR A 26 6.05 3.24 12.66
C THR A 26 5.44 4.64 12.63
N ALA A 27 6.29 5.64 12.46
CA ALA A 27 5.83 6.99 12.18
C ALA A 27 5.01 7.04 10.90
N ILE A 28 3.92 7.80 10.92
CA ILE A 28 3.11 8.07 9.73
C ILE A 28 3.83 9.13 8.93
N SER A 29 4.13 8.83 7.67
CA SER A 29 4.67 9.79 6.73
C SER A 29 3.58 10.27 5.79
N PHE A 30 3.50 11.57 5.55
CA PHE A 30 2.66 12.15 4.52
C PHE A 30 3.30 13.40 3.96
N SER A 31 3.20 13.59 2.65
CA SER A 31 3.79 14.73 1.95
C SER A 31 3.00 15.07 0.70
N GLN A 32 3.10 16.32 0.27
CA GLN A 32 2.62 16.75 -1.03
C GLN A 32 3.58 17.77 -1.61
N THR A 33 3.93 17.60 -2.87
CA THR A 33 4.80 18.50 -3.62
C THR A 33 4.00 19.22 -4.70
N PHE A 34 4.53 20.33 -5.17
CA PHE A 34 3.92 21.13 -6.23
C PHE A 34 4.87 21.18 -7.43
N ALA A 35 4.31 21.15 -8.63
CA ALA A 35 5.05 21.45 -9.83
C ALA A 35 5.15 22.98 -9.99
N GLU A 36 6.34 23.45 -10.25
CA GLU A 36 6.68 24.85 -10.33
C GLU A 36 7.29 25.15 -11.70
N ASP A 37 6.72 26.13 -12.41
CA ASP A 37 7.30 26.64 -13.62
C ASP A 37 7.97 27.99 -13.33
N SER A 38 9.25 28.08 -13.64
CA SER A 38 10.01 29.30 -13.52
C SER A 38 10.28 29.92 -14.90
N TYR A 39 9.90 31.16 -15.06
CA TYR A 39 10.09 31.91 -16.30
C TYR A 39 11.26 32.87 -16.17
N PRO A 40 12.41 32.64 -16.82
CA PRO A 40 13.45 33.64 -16.91
C PRO A 40 13.03 34.68 -17.96
N VAL A 41 12.48 35.77 -17.50
CA VAL A 41 12.25 36.92 -18.41
C VAL A 41 13.56 37.65 -18.59
N LYS A 42 14.21 37.43 -19.74
CA LYS A 42 15.38 38.21 -20.17
C LYS A 42 14.92 39.27 -21.14
N THR A 43 14.97 40.52 -20.72
CA THR A 43 14.78 41.66 -21.62
C THR A 43 16.12 42.21 -22.04
N LEU A 44 16.16 42.94 -23.16
CA LEU A 44 17.40 43.55 -23.70
C LEU A 44 18.04 44.54 -22.72
N HIS A 45 17.26 45.08 -21.79
CA HIS A 45 17.68 46.08 -20.82
C HIS A 45 17.81 45.56 -19.39
N ASP A 46 17.35 44.34 -19.14
CA ASP A 46 17.45 43.72 -17.83
C ASP A 46 18.45 42.56 -17.88
N GLN A 47 19.61 42.80 -17.30
CA GLN A 47 20.68 41.80 -17.17
C GLN A 47 20.58 41.03 -15.83
N SER A 48 19.46 41.14 -15.17
CA SER A 48 19.22 40.36 -13.92
C SER A 48 19.41 38.88 -14.18
N LYS A 49 20.25 38.25 -13.37
CA LYS A 49 20.45 36.80 -13.37
C LYS A 49 19.37 36.08 -12.55
N MET A 50 18.46 36.82 -11.94
CA MET A 50 17.40 36.26 -11.14
C MET A 50 16.19 35.91 -12.02
N LEU A 51 15.48 34.86 -11.65
CA LEU A 51 14.22 34.50 -12.28
C LEU A 51 13.19 35.63 -11.99
N ALA A 52 12.48 36.06 -13.02
CA ALA A 52 11.49 37.13 -12.90
C ALA A 52 10.21 36.70 -12.17
N GLY A 53 9.97 35.40 -12.07
CA GLY A 53 8.84 34.84 -11.33
C GLY A 53 8.80 33.34 -11.41
N THR A 54 8.14 32.75 -10.44
CA THR A 54 7.80 31.34 -10.41
C THR A 54 6.29 31.21 -10.21
N THR A 55 5.66 30.28 -10.91
CA THR A 55 4.23 30.01 -10.77
C THR A 55 4.05 28.53 -10.45
N ILE A 56 3.28 28.25 -9.41
CA ILE A 56 2.86 26.88 -9.11
C ILE A 56 1.78 26.52 -10.12
N THR A 57 2.04 25.49 -10.93
CA THR A 57 1.16 25.07 -12.02
C THR A 57 0.20 23.96 -11.58
N LYS A 58 0.69 23.00 -10.82
CA LYS A 58 -0.13 21.89 -10.31
C LYS A 58 0.43 21.31 -9.01
N ALA A 59 -0.42 20.65 -8.25
CA ALA A 59 -0.03 19.80 -7.15
C ALA A 59 0.19 18.39 -7.64
N ASN A 60 1.27 17.74 -7.20
CA ASN A 60 1.45 16.33 -7.35
C ASN A 60 0.51 15.58 -6.38
N PRO A 61 0.20 14.30 -6.61
CA PRO A 61 -0.56 13.51 -5.66
C PRO A 61 0.08 13.56 -4.27
N ALA A 62 -0.73 13.70 -3.23
CA ALA A 62 -0.27 13.55 -1.87
C ALA A 62 0.17 12.11 -1.63
N GLN A 63 1.30 11.90 -0.98
CA GLN A 63 1.84 10.57 -0.66
C GLN A 63 1.70 10.31 0.82
N PHE A 64 1.45 9.07 1.19
CA PHE A 64 1.45 8.62 2.57
C PHE A 64 2.02 7.22 2.71
N SER A 65 2.60 6.94 3.87
CA SER A 65 3.03 5.59 4.25
C SER A 65 2.90 5.37 5.76
N PHE A 66 2.58 4.15 6.13
CA PHE A 66 2.52 3.69 7.51
C PHE A 66 2.54 2.16 7.60
N THR A 67 2.90 1.62 8.75
CA THR A 67 2.93 0.18 9.00
C THR A 67 1.88 -0.18 10.03
N VAL A 68 1.05 -1.16 9.70
CA VAL A 68 -0.04 -1.65 10.55
C VAL A 68 0.31 -3.04 11.08
N PRO A 69 0.36 -3.23 12.41
CA PRO A 69 0.45 -4.54 13.01
C PRO A 69 -0.93 -5.19 12.96
N LEU A 70 -1.03 -6.42 12.52
CA LEU A 70 -2.27 -7.16 12.51
C LEU A 70 -2.51 -7.85 13.85
N THR A 71 -3.75 -7.85 14.30
CA THR A 71 -4.17 -8.40 15.59
C THR A 71 -5.18 -9.54 15.41
N ALA A 72 -5.28 -10.37 16.43
CA ALA A 72 -6.24 -11.48 16.43
C ALA A 72 -7.71 -10.99 16.47
N GLU A 73 -7.93 -9.79 16.98
CA GLU A 73 -9.25 -9.14 17.10
C GLU A 73 -9.75 -8.57 15.76
N LYS A 74 -8.88 -8.42 14.77
CA LYS A 74 -9.21 -7.99 13.40
C LYS A 74 -9.72 -6.54 13.29
N ASP A 75 -9.38 -5.68 14.22
CA ASP A 75 -9.79 -4.27 14.18
C ASP A 75 -9.21 -3.54 12.94
N GLU A 76 -8.14 -4.08 12.36
CA GLU A 76 -7.49 -3.57 11.17
C GLU A 76 -8.04 -4.14 9.84
N SER A 77 -9.16 -4.89 9.89
CA SER A 77 -9.74 -5.56 8.69
C SER A 77 -10.00 -4.60 7.54
N ILE A 78 -10.41 -3.37 7.84
CA ILE A 78 -10.66 -2.35 6.81
C ILE A 78 -9.41 -2.11 5.93
N VAL A 79 -8.22 -2.15 6.51
CA VAL A 79 -6.96 -1.96 5.76
C VAL A 79 -6.79 -3.09 4.74
N MET A 80 -7.07 -4.33 5.15
CA MET A 80 -7.01 -5.48 4.27
C MET A 80 -8.03 -5.37 3.14
N ASP A 81 -9.26 -4.94 3.45
CA ASP A 81 -10.31 -4.72 2.44
C ASP A 81 -9.92 -3.65 1.41
N LEU A 82 -9.23 -2.59 1.85
CA LEU A 82 -8.76 -1.53 0.97
C LEU A 82 -7.60 -1.97 0.07
N ILE A 83 -6.78 -2.93 0.52
CA ILE A 83 -5.68 -3.48 -0.27
C ILE A 83 -6.19 -4.43 -1.35
N THR A 84 -7.18 -5.26 -1.00
CA THR A 84 -7.56 -6.42 -1.80
C THR A 84 -8.65 -6.14 -2.81
N ASP A 85 -9.58 -5.25 -2.48
CA ASP A 85 -10.77 -5.06 -3.29
C ASP A 85 -10.62 -3.94 -4.32
N LEU A 86 -10.75 -4.31 -5.57
CA LEU A 86 -11.13 -3.39 -6.63
C LEU A 86 -12.65 -3.19 -6.58
N VAL A 87 -13.11 -1.97 -6.77
CA VAL A 87 -14.54 -1.73 -7.02
C VAL A 87 -14.87 -2.47 -8.31
N ALA A 88 -15.69 -3.51 -8.20
CA ALA A 88 -16.20 -4.21 -9.37
C ALA A 88 -17.04 -3.24 -10.18
N THR A 89 -16.54 -2.82 -11.31
CA THR A 89 -17.35 -2.26 -12.37
C THR A 89 -17.99 -3.43 -13.13
N SER A 90 -19.12 -3.22 -13.73
CA SER A 90 -19.85 -4.26 -14.50
C SER A 90 -19.08 -4.76 -15.72
N ASP A 91 -17.97 -4.13 -16.07
CA ASP A 91 -17.05 -4.51 -17.11
C ASP A 91 -15.84 -5.27 -16.53
N SER A 92 -15.52 -6.39 -17.16
CA SER A 92 -14.37 -7.21 -16.84
C SER A 92 -13.04 -6.60 -17.29
N ASP A 93 -13.06 -5.43 -17.91
CA ASP A 93 -11.86 -4.78 -18.41
C ASP A 93 -11.09 -4.10 -17.27
N ILE A 94 -9.80 -4.38 -17.21
CA ILE A 94 -8.87 -3.83 -16.21
C ILE A 94 -8.86 -2.30 -16.24
N GLU A 95 -9.04 -1.71 -17.40
CA GLU A 95 -9.06 -0.25 -17.59
C GLU A 95 -10.19 0.46 -16.83
N THR A 96 -11.26 -0.27 -16.49
CA THR A 96 -12.39 0.27 -15.72
C THR A 96 -12.35 -0.07 -14.24
N GLN A 97 -11.42 -0.91 -13.80
CA GLN A 97 -11.29 -1.28 -12.39
C GLN A 97 -10.66 -0.13 -11.60
N GLN A 98 -11.38 0.35 -10.61
CA GLN A 98 -10.92 1.40 -9.71
C GLN A 98 -10.55 0.81 -8.34
N LEU A 99 -9.52 1.36 -7.73
CA LEU A 99 -9.18 1.07 -6.34
C LEU A 99 -10.24 1.70 -5.42
N LYS A 100 -10.48 1.07 -4.27
CA LYS A 100 -11.32 1.67 -3.23
C LYS A 100 -10.71 2.97 -2.74
N SER A 101 -11.45 4.06 -2.86
CA SER A 101 -11.03 5.38 -2.39
C SER A 101 -11.50 5.62 -0.96
N PHE A 102 -10.63 6.20 -0.13
CA PHE A 102 -10.87 6.50 1.27
C PHE A 102 -10.21 7.82 1.67
N ASN A 103 -10.49 8.31 2.86
CA ASN A 103 -9.81 9.47 3.42
C ASN A 103 -8.96 9.06 4.63
N ILE A 104 -7.82 9.72 4.80
CA ILE A 104 -6.95 9.54 5.97
C ILE A 104 -7.01 10.81 6.81
N TYR A 105 -7.13 10.63 8.12
CA TYR A 105 -7.01 11.71 9.09
C TYR A 105 -5.92 11.36 10.11
N VAL A 106 -5.00 12.27 10.28
CA VAL A 106 -3.97 12.20 11.32
C VAL A 106 -4.22 13.31 12.32
N GLN A 107 -4.77 12.97 13.46
CA GLN A 107 -5.01 13.89 14.55
C GLN A 107 -3.78 13.96 15.44
N THR A 108 -3.26 15.16 15.65
CA THR A 108 -2.21 15.47 16.64
C THR A 108 -2.81 16.23 17.81
N GLY A 109 -2.03 16.53 18.84
CA GLY A 109 -2.49 17.33 19.96
C GLY A 109 -3.01 18.74 19.58
N SER A 110 -2.57 19.30 18.47
CA SER A 110 -2.87 20.68 18.07
C SER A 110 -3.59 20.83 16.73
N SER A 111 -3.55 19.85 15.88
CA SER A 111 -4.10 19.94 14.52
C SER A 111 -4.47 18.56 13.98
N THR A 112 -5.39 18.54 13.03
CA THR A 112 -5.73 17.37 12.24
C THR A 112 -5.29 17.60 10.79
N PHE A 113 -4.60 16.64 10.24
CA PHE A 113 -4.23 16.59 8.84
C PHE A 113 -5.14 15.60 8.11
N LYS A 114 -5.57 15.97 6.92
CA LYS A 114 -6.43 15.15 6.08
C LYS A 114 -5.76 14.91 4.74
N VAL A 115 -5.74 13.67 4.29
CA VAL A 115 -5.45 13.31 2.89
C VAL A 115 -6.74 12.82 2.27
N GLU A 116 -7.14 13.44 1.17
CA GLU A 116 -8.41 13.20 0.51
C GLU A 116 -8.28 12.19 -0.63
N SER A 117 -9.33 11.41 -0.85
CA SER A 117 -9.45 10.45 -1.96
C SER A 117 -8.20 9.58 -2.14
N CYS A 118 -7.78 8.98 -1.03
CA CYS A 118 -6.62 8.11 -0.98
C CYS A 118 -6.87 6.79 -1.68
N VAL A 119 -5.83 6.25 -2.32
CA VAL A 119 -5.77 4.89 -2.84
C VAL A 119 -4.48 4.23 -2.40
N ILE A 120 -4.49 2.93 -2.17
CA ILE A 120 -3.30 2.17 -1.82
C ILE A 120 -2.54 1.81 -3.09
N THR A 121 -1.30 2.28 -3.20
CA THR A 121 -0.40 1.99 -4.32
C THR A 121 0.54 0.85 -4.02
N GLY A 122 0.83 0.58 -2.74
CA GLY A 122 1.70 -0.49 -2.33
C GLY A 122 1.29 -1.11 -1.00
N ALA A 123 1.37 -2.42 -0.90
CA ALA A 123 1.25 -3.17 0.35
C ALA A 123 2.30 -4.27 0.39
N ASN A 124 3.14 -4.26 1.44
CA ASN A 124 4.19 -5.23 1.63
C ASN A 124 3.91 -6.04 2.91
N PHE A 125 3.77 -7.34 2.73
CA PHE A 125 3.58 -8.32 3.80
C PHE A 125 4.88 -9.06 4.05
N SER A 126 5.39 -8.98 5.26
CA SER A 126 6.57 -9.69 5.72
C SER A 126 6.19 -10.80 6.68
N PHE A 127 6.60 -12.01 6.36
CA PHE A 127 6.35 -13.19 7.17
C PHE A 127 7.68 -13.76 7.63
N SER A 128 7.95 -13.64 8.92
CA SER A 128 9.07 -14.29 9.57
C SER A 128 8.55 -15.11 10.74
N GLN A 129 9.21 -16.22 11.01
CA GLN A 129 8.79 -17.08 12.11
C GLN A 129 8.88 -16.35 13.44
N LEU A 130 7.83 -16.40 14.25
CA LEU A 130 7.71 -15.79 15.57
C LEU A 130 7.76 -14.25 15.61
N GLU A 131 7.67 -13.59 14.48
CA GLU A 131 7.50 -12.15 14.42
C GLU A 131 6.02 -11.76 14.34
N GLN A 132 5.72 -10.56 14.81
CA GLN A 132 4.39 -10.00 14.66
C GLN A 132 4.08 -9.75 13.19
N PHE A 133 2.93 -10.23 12.74
CA PHE A 133 2.48 -9.98 11.38
C PHE A 133 2.15 -8.52 11.17
N LYS A 134 2.77 -7.91 10.16
CA LYS A 134 2.64 -6.49 9.83
C LYS A 134 2.41 -6.34 8.33
N VAL A 135 1.76 -5.26 7.97
CA VAL A 135 1.67 -4.80 6.59
C VAL A 135 2.19 -3.37 6.52
N GLU A 136 3.13 -3.14 5.61
CA GLU A 136 3.61 -1.81 5.25
C GLU A 136 2.75 -1.31 4.09
N ILE A 137 2.19 -0.13 4.24
CA ILE A 137 1.24 0.46 3.30
C ILE A 137 1.83 1.74 2.76
N GLU A 138 1.77 1.85 1.45
CA GLU A 138 2.06 3.06 0.71
C GLU A 138 0.85 3.45 -0.13
N GLY A 139 0.62 4.72 -0.27
CA GLY A 139 -0.50 5.18 -1.09
C GLY A 139 -0.41 6.63 -1.49
N GLN A 140 -1.36 7.01 -2.31
CA GLN A 140 -1.48 8.34 -2.86
C GLN A 140 -2.89 8.88 -2.66
N GLY A 141 -3.01 10.19 -2.63
CA GLY A 141 -4.30 10.88 -2.52
C GLY A 141 -4.30 12.19 -3.28
N THR A 142 -5.44 12.82 -3.39
CA THR A 142 -5.59 14.05 -4.18
C THR A 142 -4.99 15.27 -3.47
N LYS A 143 -5.29 15.45 -2.20
CA LYS A 143 -4.97 16.68 -1.48
C LYS A 143 -4.61 16.40 -0.03
N LEU A 144 -3.49 16.99 0.39
CA LEU A 144 -3.12 17.08 1.80
C LEU A 144 -3.56 18.45 2.34
N SER A 145 -4.37 18.46 3.37
CA SER A 145 -4.87 19.68 4.01
C SER A 145 -4.72 19.62 5.53
N ARG A 146 -4.59 20.78 6.16
CA ARG A 146 -4.64 20.92 7.61
C ARG A 146 -6.03 21.40 8.02
N ILE A 147 -6.62 20.73 8.98
CA ILE A 147 -7.91 21.09 9.56
C ILE A 147 -7.67 21.42 11.05
N GLY A 148 -8.28 22.47 11.55
CA GLY A 148 -8.24 22.73 13.00
C GLY A 148 -8.96 21.63 13.77
N ASN A 149 -8.44 21.28 14.96
CA ASN A 149 -9.08 20.25 15.80
C ASN A 149 -10.52 20.60 16.17
N GLU A 150 -10.82 21.90 16.28
CA GLU A 150 -12.17 22.40 16.59
C GLU A 150 -13.17 22.13 15.46
N SER A 151 -12.68 22.11 14.22
CA SER A 151 -13.50 21.85 13.02
C SER A 151 -13.59 20.37 12.65
N TYR A 152 -12.82 19.52 13.34
CA TYR A 152 -12.78 18.11 13.06
C TYR A 152 -13.85 17.36 13.85
N ASN A 153 -14.91 16.98 13.15
CA ASN A 153 -15.92 16.09 13.72
C ASN A 153 -15.55 14.63 13.39
N LEU A 154 -15.27 13.84 14.42
CA LEU A 154 -14.95 12.41 14.26
C LEU A 154 -16.11 11.61 13.64
N GLY A 155 -17.36 12.09 13.75
CA GLY A 155 -18.52 11.34 13.27
C GLY A 155 -18.67 10.00 13.99
N VAL A 156 -19.10 8.99 13.24
CA VAL A 156 -19.24 7.62 13.76
C VAL A 156 -17.89 6.91 13.70
N ILE A 157 -17.32 6.62 14.87
CA ILE A 157 -16.11 5.78 14.98
C ILE A 157 -16.58 4.35 15.23
N GLN A 158 -16.02 3.41 14.46
CA GLN A 158 -16.26 1.99 14.70
C GLN A 158 -15.72 1.57 16.06
N SER A 159 -16.43 0.67 16.72
CA SER A 159 -16.02 0.14 18.02
C SER A 159 -14.70 -0.62 17.89
N GLU A 160 -13.80 -0.37 18.82
CA GLU A 160 -12.52 -1.06 18.92
C GLU A 160 -12.62 -2.16 19.98
N SER A 161 -11.86 -3.22 19.79
CA SER A 161 -11.71 -4.26 20.82
C SER A 161 -10.94 -3.70 22.01
N PRO A 162 -11.34 -4.05 23.25
CA PRO A 162 -10.65 -3.57 24.43
C PRO A 162 -9.24 -4.15 24.60
N THR A 163 -8.97 -5.26 23.92
CA THR A 163 -7.68 -5.97 23.92
C THR A 163 -7.10 -6.00 22.52
N ARG A 164 -5.78 -6.04 22.44
CA ARG A 164 -5.05 -6.14 21.17
C ARG A 164 -4.00 -7.21 21.34
N THR A 165 -4.28 -8.38 20.77
CA THR A 165 -3.38 -9.53 20.82
C THR A 165 -2.53 -9.56 19.55
N PRO A 166 -1.18 -9.39 19.66
CA PRO A 166 -0.32 -9.49 18.51
C PRO A 166 -0.48 -10.81 17.80
N LEU A 167 -0.62 -10.78 16.48
CA LEU A 167 -0.74 -11.97 15.67
C LEU A 167 0.65 -12.47 15.30
N LEU A 168 1.04 -13.60 15.91
CA LEU A 168 2.24 -14.34 15.52
C LEU A 168 1.83 -15.40 14.51
N ILE A 169 2.50 -15.45 13.39
CA ILE A 169 2.17 -16.35 12.29
C ILE A 169 3.32 -17.30 11.95
N TYR A 170 2.92 -18.42 11.35
CA TYR A 170 3.81 -19.40 10.76
C TYR A 170 3.54 -19.40 9.25
N PRO A 171 4.51 -19.00 8.42
CA PRO A 171 4.33 -19.04 6.98
C PRO A 171 4.34 -20.48 6.48
N GLU A 172 3.39 -20.81 5.64
CA GLU A 172 3.38 -22.05 4.86
C GLU A 172 3.26 -21.67 3.38
N VAL A 173 4.08 -22.26 2.55
CA VAL A 173 4.08 -22.02 1.12
C VAL A 173 3.97 -23.32 0.38
N THR A 174 3.09 -23.36 -0.61
CA THR A 174 3.00 -24.46 -1.57
C THR A 174 3.25 -23.92 -2.97
N VAL A 175 4.07 -24.63 -3.73
CA VAL A 175 4.29 -24.39 -5.16
C VAL A 175 3.76 -25.60 -5.89
N ASP A 176 2.67 -25.42 -6.65
CA ASP A 176 1.82 -26.50 -7.16
C ASP A 176 1.33 -27.44 -6.04
N SER A 177 1.76 -28.68 -6.02
CA SER A 177 1.43 -29.64 -4.97
C SER A 177 2.54 -29.85 -3.94
N LEU A 178 3.68 -29.12 -4.08
CA LEU A 178 4.84 -29.28 -3.20
C LEU A 178 4.76 -28.31 -2.02
N ASN A 179 4.76 -28.85 -0.81
CA ASN A 179 4.94 -28.05 0.40
C ASN A 179 6.41 -27.68 0.54
N MET A 180 6.69 -26.39 0.60
CA MET A 180 8.03 -25.89 0.88
C MET A 180 8.35 -26.08 2.37
N THR A 181 9.53 -26.61 2.65
CA THR A 181 9.98 -26.90 4.02
C THR A 181 11.14 -25.98 4.40
N SER A 182 11.40 -25.84 5.70
CA SER A 182 12.54 -25.05 6.22
C SER A 182 12.53 -23.58 5.77
N ILE A 183 11.33 -23.00 5.67
CA ILE A 183 11.14 -21.59 5.29
C ILE A 183 11.72 -20.68 6.37
N ILE A 184 12.54 -19.72 5.96
CA ILE A 184 13.13 -18.68 6.82
C ILE A 184 12.20 -17.48 6.85
N SER A 185 11.85 -16.99 5.66
CA SER A 185 11.02 -15.80 5.49
C SER A 185 10.28 -15.85 4.17
N VAL A 186 9.15 -15.18 4.14
CA VAL A 186 8.38 -14.93 2.92
C VAL A 186 8.03 -13.47 2.89
N SER A 187 8.13 -12.86 1.74
CA SER A 187 7.57 -11.52 1.49
C SER A 187 6.59 -11.59 0.33
N VAL A 188 5.51 -10.85 0.46
CA VAL A 188 4.52 -10.66 -0.61
C VAL A 188 4.28 -9.18 -0.76
N GLN A 189 4.43 -8.68 -1.96
CA GLN A 189 4.21 -7.29 -2.32
C GLN A 189 3.07 -7.19 -3.33
N ILE A 190 2.12 -6.33 -3.05
CA ILE A 190 1.06 -5.92 -3.97
C ILE A 190 1.37 -4.49 -4.37
N GLN A 191 1.51 -4.23 -5.66
CA GLN A 191 1.79 -2.91 -6.20
C GLN A 191 0.74 -2.54 -7.23
N ASN A 192 0.17 -1.36 -7.10
CA ASN A 192 -0.74 -0.75 -8.06
C ASN A 192 -0.06 0.47 -8.67
N ASN A 193 0.22 0.42 -9.96
CA ASN A 193 0.74 1.58 -10.69
C ASN A 193 -0.44 2.50 -11.03
N VAL A 194 -0.45 3.68 -10.43
CA VAL A 194 -1.54 4.65 -10.51
C VAL A 194 -1.04 5.90 -11.22
N ASP A 195 -1.67 6.22 -12.33
CA ASP A 195 -1.41 7.44 -13.10
C ASP A 195 -2.52 8.46 -12.81
N TRP A 196 -2.13 9.59 -12.21
CA TRP A 196 -3.05 10.65 -11.83
C TRP A 196 -3.22 11.68 -12.94
N THR A 197 -4.46 12.07 -13.17
CA THR A 197 -4.83 13.10 -14.13
C THR A 197 -4.17 12.91 -15.51
N PRO A 198 -4.34 11.72 -16.14
CA PRO A 198 -3.65 11.40 -17.39
C PRO A 198 -4.12 12.27 -18.55
N PHE A 199 -5.27 12.97 -18.43
CA PHE A 199 -5.88 13.77 -19.48
C PHE A 199 -5.98 15.24 -19.06
N GLU A 200 -4.85 15.94 -19.07
CA GLU A 200 -4.85 17.39 -18.94
C GLU A 200 -5.48 18.01 -20.20
N THR A 201 -6.61 18.71 -20.02
CA THR A 201 -7.19 19.51 -21.10
C THR A 201 -6.74 20.96 -20.98
N LEU A 202 -6.75 21.71 -22.08
CA LEU A 202 -6.41 23.14 -22.09
C LEU A 202 -7.27 23.94 -21.09
N HIS A 203 -8.50 23.50 -20.83
CA HIS A 203 -9.39 24.12 -19.88
C HIS A 203 -9.03 23.84 -18.42
N SER A 204 -8.51 22.67 -18.11
CA SER A 204 -8.08 22.36 -16.75
C SER A 204 -6.83 23.16 -16.34
N SER A 205 -5.99 23.51 -17.29
CA SER A 205 -4.81 24.35 -17.03
C SER A 205 -5.15 25.85 -16.87
N LEU A 206 -6.26 26.30 -17.41
CA LEU A 206 -6.69 27.70 -17.28
C LEU A 206 -7.47 27.98 -15.99
N ASP A 207 -8.02 26.98 -15.36
CA ASP A 207 -8.86 27.12 -14.16
C ASP A 207 -8.05 27.15 -12.84
N VAL A 208 -6.75 27.14 -12.96
CA VAL A 208 -5.80 27.13 -11.82
C VAL A 208 -5.92 28.39 -10.96
N THR A 209 -6.50 29.47 -11.49
CA THR A 209 -6.51 30.76 -10.81
C THR A 209 -7.64 30.97 -9.81
N ASN A 210 -8.73 30.18 -9.85
CA ASN A 210 -9.94 30.53 -9.10
C ASN A 210 -10.53 29.45 -8.20
N SER A 211 -10.08 28.21 -8.26
CA SER A 211 -10.59 27.19 -7.37
C SER A 211 -9.43 26.50 -6.69
N SER A 212 -9.46 26.54 -5.37
CA SER A 212 -8.46 25.84 -4.53
C SER A 212 -8.34 24.33 -4.82
N ASN A 213 -9.20 23.78 -5.66
CA ASN A 213 -9.22 22.38 -6.03
C ASN A 213 -8.72 22.11 -7.46
N ALA A 214 -8.74 23.09 -8.36
CA ALA A 214 -8.37 22.88 -9.77
C ALA A 214 -6.89 22.51 -9.98
N MET A 215 -6.02 22.87 -9.04
CA MET A 215 -4.60 22.53 -9.11
C MET A 215 -4.27 21.12 -8.59
N PHE A 216 -5.22 20.45 -7.93
CA PHE A 216 -5.01 19.14 -7.36
C PHE A 216 -5.48 18.05 -8.33
N PRO A 217 -4.82 16.86 -8.34
CA PRO A 217 -5.29 15.75 -9.15
C PRO A 217 -6.70 15.33 -8.72
N SER A 218 -7.57 15.06 -9.67
CA SER A 218 -8.98 14.72 -9.42
C SER A 218 -9.36 13.32 -9.89
N ALA A 219 -8.59 12.75 -10.80
CA ALA A 219 -8.84 11.44 -11.38
C ALA A 219 -7.56 10.64 -11.50
N TYR A 220 -7.67 9.34 -11.55
CA TYR A 220 -6.54 8.43 -11.77
C TYR A 220 -6.97 7.23 -12.62
N VAL A 221 -5.98 6.58 -13.21
CA VAL A 221 -6.12 5.29 -13.91
C VAL A 221 -5.13 4.31 -13.29
N VAL A 222 -5.55 3.08 -13.09
CA VAL A 222 -4.65 1.99 -12.68
C VAL A 222 -4.10 1.38 -13.96
N SER A 223 -2.82 1.64 -14.24
CA SER A 223 -2.16 1.15 -15.46
C SER A 223 -1.71 -0.30 -15.33
N GLU A 224 -1.32 -0.72 -14.13
CA GLU A 224 -0.82 -2.07 -13.90
C GLU A 224 -0.98 -2.46 -12.42
N ARG A 225 -1.23 -3.74 -12.18
CA ARG A 225 -1.21 -4.35 -10.87
C ARG A 225 -0.26 -5.52 -10.84
N ILE A 226 0.72 -5.47 -9.94
CA ILE A 226 1.75 -6.50 -9.81
C ILE A 226 1.62 -7.12 -8.42
N VAL A 227 1.57 -8.45 -8.37
CA VAL A 227 1.75 -9.22 -7.15
C VAL A 227 3.04 -10.00 -7.29
N SER A 228 3.97 -9.74 -6.40
CA SER A 228 5.30 -10.35 -6.40
C SER A 228 5.74 -10.71 -4.98
N GLY A 229 6.82 -11.46 -4.88
CA GLY A 229 7.38 -11.77 -3.58
C GLY A 229 8.64 -12.60 -3.66
N THR A 230 9.16 -12.92 -2.48
CA THR A 230 10.36 -13.75 -2.33
C THR A 230 10.13 -14.75 -1.22
N ILE A 231 10.50 -15.99 -1.47
CA ILE A 231 10.49 -17.09 -0.50
C ILE A 231 11.94 -17.48 -0.23
N ASN A 232 12.37 -17.40 1.04
CA ASN A 232 13.68 -17.83 1.46
C ASN A 232 13.57 -19.11 2.30
N GLN A 233 14.35 -20.12 1.97
CA GLN A 233 14.39 -21.38 2.73
C GLN A 233 15.82 -21.87 2.92
N TYR A 234 16.06 -22.62 3.99
CA TYR A 234 17.30 -23.39 4.13
C TYR A 234 17.25 -24.59 3.19
N GLN A 235 18.38 -24.84 2.52
CA GLN A 235 18.53 -26.09 1.76
C GLN A 235 18.74 -27.26 2.71
N THR A 236 18.00 -28.33 2.48
CA THR A 236 18.09 -29.59 3.20
C THR A 236 18.06 -30.74 2.19
N ASP A 237 18.46 -31.94 2.61
CA ASP A 237 18.42 -33.13 1.76
C ASP A 237 16.99 -33.43 1.25
N ASN A 238 15.98 -32.97 1.96
CA ASN A 238 14.58 -33.19 1.60
C ASN A 238 14.02 -32.20 0.59
N ASN A 239 14.66 -31.02 0.42
CA ASN A 239 14.16 -29.98 -0.46
C ASN A 239 15.11 -29.59 -1.60
N ILE A 240 16.25 -30.25 -1.73
CA ILE A 240 17.25 -29.95 -2.77
C ILE A 240 16.70 -30.09 -4.17
N THR A 241 15.79 -31.06 -4.40
CA THR A 241 15.16 -31.30 -5.69
C THR A 241 14.14 -30.22 -6.07
N GLN A 242 13.68 -29.41 -5.15
CA GLN A 242 12.77 -28.28 -5.43
C GLN A 242 13.46 -27.18 -6.24
N PHE A 243 14.79 -27.15 -6.25
CA PHE A 243 15.58 -26.22 -7.03
C PHE A 243 15.68 -26.57 -8.52
N ASP A 244 15.46 -27.84 -8.86
CA ASP A 244 15.65 -28.34 -10.23
C ASP A 244 14.50 -27.98 -11.18
N ASP A 245 13.34 -27.63 -10.65
CA ASP A 245 12.15 -27.34 -11.43
C ASP A 245 11.94 -25.82 -11.58
N PHE A 246 12.48 -25.29 -12.67
CA PHE A 246 12.26 -23.91 -13.10
C PHE A 246 10.96 -23.78 -13.90
N SER A 247 9.88 -24.38 -13.43
CA SER A 247 8.59 -24.25 -14.09
C SER A 247 8.15 -22.80 -14.15
N THR A 248 7.80 -22.31 -15.32
CA THR A 248 7.45 -20.91 -15.56
C THR A 248 6.01 -20.57 -15.20
N ASN A 249 5.16 -21.57 -14.90
CA ASN A 249 3.73 -21.37 -14.64
C ASN A 249 3.27 -22.29 -13.51
N SER A 250 3.67 -21.97 -12.29
CA SER A 250 3.29 -22.73 -11.11
C SER A 250 2.23 -22.00 -10.29
N ASN A 251 1.40 -22.78 -9.61
CA ASN A 251 0.46 -22.25 -8.63
C ASN A 251 1.19 -22.01 -7.30
N ILE A 252 1.27 -20.77 -6.87
CA ILE A 252 1.95 -20.40 -5.64
C ILE A 252 0.90 -20.01 -4.61
N ASN A 253 0.87 -20.69 -3.47
CA ASN A 253 0.01 -20.33 -2.36
C ASN A 253 0.88 -19.97 -1.16
N VAL A 254 0.66 -18.78 -0.62
CA VAL A 254 1.29 -18.31 0.62
C VAL A 254 0.23 -18.22 1.69
N LEU A 255 0.41 -18.98 2.77
CA LEU A 255 -0.52 -19.07 3.88
C LEU A 255 0.14 -18.51 5.14
N ALA A 256 -0.54 -17.62 5.83
CA ALA A 256 -0.21 -17.20 7.18
C ALA A 256 -1.06 -18.00 8.16
N LYS A 257 -0.46 -18.94 8.87
CA LYS A 257 -1.16 -19.79 9.85
C LYS A 257 -0.88 -19.32 11.27
N LYS A 258 -1.88 -19.44 12.12
CA LYS A 258 -1.73 -19.30 13.57
C LYS A 258 -1.07 -20.55 14.15
N LYS A 259 -0.65 -20.48 15.41
CA LYS A 259 -0.06 -21.62 16.14
C LYS A 259 -0.97 -22.85 16.21
N ASP A 260 -2.27 -22.66 16.17
CA ASP A 260 -3.28 -23.74 16.16
C ASP A 260 -3.47 -24.38 14.77
N GLY A 261 -2.73 -23.92 13.75
CA GLY A 261 -2.80 -24.39 12.36
C GLY A 261 -3.91 -23.75 11.54
N THR A 262 -4.73 -22.87 12.11
CA THR A 262 -5.76 -22.18 11.35
C THR A 262 -5.14 -21.12 10.44
N THR A 263 -5.63 -21.03 9.20
CA THR A 263 -5.18 -20.00 8.25
C THR A 263 -5.81 -18.68 8.62
N PHE A 264 -4.96 -17.68 8.82
CA PHE A 264 -5.40 -16.31 9.09
C PHE A 264 -5.50 -15.50 7.81
N TRP A 265 -4.54 -15.66 6.93
CA TRP A 265 -4.49 -14.98 5.65
C TRP A 265 -3.86 -15.92 4.61
N ALA A 266 -4.33 -15.83 3.39
CA ALA A 266 -3.81 -16.59 2.28
C ALA A 266 -3.79 -15.75 1.01
N ILE A 267 -2.76 -15.91 0.21
CA ILE A 267 -2.72 -15.42 -1.16
C ILE A 267 -2.43 -16.57 -2.11
N GLN A 268 -3.21 -16.65 -3.17
CA GLN A 268 -3.06 -17.60 -4.24
C GLN A 268 -2.65 -16.88 -5.51
N ILE A 269 -1.52 -17.28 -6.08
CA ILE A 269 -0.96 -16.71 -7.31
C ILE A 269 -0.98 -17.82 -8.37
N ASN A 270 -1.90 -17.72 -9.33
CA ASN A 270 -2.13 -18.71 -10.37
C ASN A 270 -2.38 -18.04 -11.72
N PRO A 271 -1.54 -18.22 -12.71
CA PRO A 271 -0.20 -18.74 -12.63
C PRO A 271 0.81 -17.74 -12.07
N GLY A 272 1.85 -18.24 -11.46
CA GLY A 272 2.99 -17.44 -11.00
C GLY A 272 4.26 -17.85 -11.76
N MET A 273 5.09 -16.86 -12.10
CA MET A 273 6.43 -17.10 -12.61
C MET A 273 7.43 -16.95 -11.47
N TYR A 274 8.41 -17.82 -11.36
CA TYR A 274 9.46 -17.67 -10.37
C TYR A 274 10.86 -17.92 -10.93
N THR A 275 11.85 -17.35 -10.26
CA THR A 275 13.26 -17.59 -10.46
C THR A 275 13.89 -18.06 -9.18
N ALA A 276 14.73 -19.10 -9.26
CA ALA A 276 15.43 -19.63 -8.11
C ALA A 276 16.86 -19.12 -8.06
N ARG A 277 17.32 -18.76 -6.86
CA ARG A 277 18.69 -18.37 -6.59
C ARG A 277 19.23 -19.16 -5.41
N MET A 278 20.47 -19.61 -5.50
CA MET A 278 21.18 -20.27 -4.40
C MET A 278 22.27 -19.37 -3.85
N ASN A 279 22.32 -19.21 -2.56
CA ASN A 279 23.39 -18.53 -1.86
C ASN A 279 24.14 -19.54 -0.99
N VAL A 280 25.44 -19.68 -1.29
CA VAL A 280 26.33 -20.60 -0.57
C VAL A 280 27.02 -19.82 0.54
N ALA A 281 26.57 -20.04 1.76
CA ALA A 281 27.15 -19.49 3.00
C ALA A 281 27.44 -20.67 3.95
N ASP A 282 27.63 -20.39 5.24
CA ASP A 282 27.80 -21.44 6.27
C ASP A 282 26.65 -22.44 6.29
N VAL A 283 25.44 -21.97 5.98
CA VAL A 283 24.26 -22.77 5.69
C VAL A 283 23.73 -22.36 4.32
N TYR A 284 23.48 -23.33 3.45
CA TYR A 284 22.97 -23.04 2.12
C TYR A 284 21.53 -22.56 2.18
N ASN A 285 21.29 -21.41 1.52
CA ASN A 285 19.98 -20.79 1.41
C ASN A 285 19.54 -20.77 -0.05
N GLN A 286 18.29 -21.08 -0.27
CA GLN A 286 17.60 -20.93 -1.55
C GLN A 286 16.61 -19.77 -1.46
N ALA A 287 16.58 -18.93 -2.48
CA ALA A 287 15.60 -17.87 -2.62
C ALA A 287 14.84 -18.04 -3.93
N TYR A 288 13.51 -17.93 -3.84
CA TYR A 288 12.62 -17.96 -4.98
C TYR A 288 11.91 -16.62 -5.08
N ASP A 289 12.21 -15.88 -6.16
CA ASP A 289 11.49 -14.66 -6.48
C ASP A 289 10.35 -15.00 -7.43
N PHE A 290 9.14 -14.62 -7.08
CA PHE A 290 7.94 -14.91 -7.86
C PHE A 290 7.15 -13.65 -8.19
N ARG A 291 6.38 -13.71 -9.27
CA ARG A 291 5.38 -12.70 -9.59
C ARG A 291 4.18 -13.32 -10.31
N SER A 292 3.02 -12.69 -10.17
CA SER A 292 1.83 -13.04 -10.92
C SER A 292 2.00 -12.68 -12.39
N THR A 293 1.48 -13.54 -13.28
CA THR A 293 1.52 -13.37 -14.74
C THR A 293 0.14 -13.09 -15.31
N ASP A 294 -0.91 -13.12 -14.53
CA ASP A 294 -2.26 -12.87 -14.99
C ASP A 294 -2.92 -11.68 -14.27
N ASN A 295 -3.99 -11.20 -14.88
CA ASN A 295 -4.75 -10.03 -14.47
C ASN A 295 -5.98 -10.35 -13.62
N THR A 296 -6.08 -11.53 -13.04
CA THR A 296 -7.26 -11.90 -12.23
C THR A 296 -7.39 -10.99 -11.02
N ALA A 297 -8.61 -10.56 -10.74
CA ALA A 297 -8.90 -9.68 -9.62
C ALA A 297 -8.38 -10.24 -8.30
N LEU A 298 -7.66 -9.43 -7.52
CA LEU A 298 -7.06 -9.83 -6.25
C LEU A 298 -8.08 -10.33 -5.22
N GLY A 299 -9.29 -9.80 -5.24
CA GLY A 299 -10.35 -10.21 -4.31
C GLY A 299 -10.71 -11.70 -4.38
N THR A 300 -10.44 -12.37 -5.51
CA THR A 300 -10.64 -13.82 -5.65
C THR A 300 -9.45 -14.65 -5.17
N ARG A 301 -8.31 -14.01 -4.94
CA ARG A 301 -7.04 -14.68 -4.64
C ARG A 301 -6.57 -14.50 -3.23
N ILE A 302 -7.02 -13.46 -2.55
CA ILE A 302 -6.67 -13.19 -1.17
C ILE A 302 -7.84 -13.59 -0.30
N THR A 303 -7.63 -14.60 0.51
CA THR A 303 -8.56 -14.97 1.57
C THR A 303 -8.10 -14.30 2.83
N THR A 304 -8.84 -13.31 3.27
CA THR A 304 -8.59 -12.63 4.54
C THR A 304 -9.57 -13.14 5.57
N TYR A 305 -9.05 -13.45 6.74
CA TYR A 305 -9.87 -13.63 7.95
C TYR A 305 -10.95 -14.74 7.86
N SER A 306 -10.57 -15.94 7.64
CA SER A 306 -11.48 -17.08 7.89
C SER A 306 -11.57 -17.40 9.38
#